data_2d70c233354cf45f0f23096cfc628ac0
#
_entry.id   2d70c233354cf45f0f23096cfc628ac0
#
_cell.length_a   1.000
_cell.length_b   1.000
_cell.length_c   1.000
_cell.angle_alpha   90.00
_cell.angle_beta   90.00
_cell.angle_gamma   90.00
#
_symmetry.space_group_name_H-M   'P 1'
#
loop_
_entity.id
_entity.type
_entity.pdbx_description
1 polymer ?
#
loop_
_entity_poly.entity_id
_entity_poly.type
_entity_poly.pdbx_seq_one_letter_code
_entity_poly.pdbx_strand_id
1 'polypeptide(L)'
;MATSSPLLPGKTPPVRPICASISWITYIESVYLDIALKPLMLELPSYIANSAALVKRLEHSTFPPDCALLAADMESLYPSIDLNRGLDALNETLSRANTPSVHRIRIVMLTRWVLFNNYLEFNGKLYLQIRGTAMGTPCAVVFACIFMGTIERKAWCALTNLQI
;
A
#
# COMPACT_ATOMS: atom_id res chain seq x y z
N MET A 1 -12.69 -15.42 15.34
CA MET A 1 -12.29 -16.84 15.12
C MET A 1 -11.81 -16.95 13.68
N ALA A 2 -10.51 -17.15 13.48
CA ALA A 2 -9.95 -17.37 12.15
C ALA A 2 -10.19 -18.83 11.77
N THR A 3 -10.99 -19.08 10.75
CA THR A 3 -11.19 -20.41 10.17
C THR A 3 -9.93 -20.77 9.39
N SER A 4 -9.09 -21.62 9.98
CA SER A 4 -8.00 -22.25 9.25
C SER A 4 -8.58 -23.25 8.24
N SER A 5 -8.39 -22.98 6.95
CA SER A 5 -8.67 -23.98 5.91
C SER A 5 -7.84 -25.24 6.17
N PRO A 6 -8.40 -26.45 6.03
CA PRO A 6 -7.67 -27.67 6.25
C PRO A 6 -6.51 -27.79 5.26
N LEU A 7 -5.30 -28.01 5.77
CA LEU A 7 -4.10 -28.22 4.98
C LEU A 7 -4.18 -29.55 4.22
N LEU A 8 -4.02 -29.50 2.90
CA LEU A 8 -3.83 -30.70 2.10
C LEU A 8 -2.48 -31.35 2.45
N PRO A 9 -2.40 -32.68 2.59
CA PRO A 9 -1.15 -33.37 2.88
C PRO A 9 -0.08 -33.04 1.83
N GLY A 10 1.08 -32.54 2.27
CA GLY A 10 2.23 -32.26 1.41
C GLY A 10 2.41 -30.80 0.97
N LYS A 11 1.51 -29.87 1.31
CA LYS A 11 1.73 -28.43 1.09
C LYS A 11 2.13 -27.74 2.39
N THR A 12 3.28 -27.09 2.38
CA THR A 12 3.64 -26.17 3.47
C THR A 12 2.62 -25.04 3.51
N PRO A 13 2.10 -24.66 4.70
CA PRO A 13 1.15 -23.56 4.80
C PRO A 13 1.78 -22.28 4.26
N PRO A 14 1.04 -21.45 3.51
CA PRO A 14 1.54 -20.15 3.08
C PRO A 14 1.81 -19.30 4.32
N VAL A 15 3.07 -18.97 4.55
CA VAL A 15 3.51 -18.15 5.68
C VAL A 15 3.62 -16.70 5.20
N ARG A 16 3.04 -15.77 5.96
CA ARG A 16 3.25 -14.33 5.75
C ARG A 16 4.19 -13.83 6.83
N PRO A 17 5.41 -13.41 6.50
CA PRO A 17 6.31 -12.84 7.49
C PRO A 17 5.76 -11.49 7.96
N ILE A 18 5.47 -11.39 9.25
CA ILE A 18 5.13 -10.12 9.90
C ILE A 18 6.41 -9.63 10.57
N CYS A 19 6.98 -8.56 10.06
CA CYS A 19 8.19 -7.96 10.60
C CYS A 19 7.80 -6.93 11.65
N ALA A 20 7.97 -7.24 12.92
CA ALA A 20 7.81 -6.25 13.99
C ALA A 20 8.94 -5.22 13.88
N SER A 21 8.61 -4.00 13.44
CA SER A 21 9.60 -2.92 13.31
C SER A 21 9.82 -2.13 14.60
N ILE A 22 9.10 -2.45 15.68
CA ILE A 22 9.25 -1.81 16.99
C ILE A 22 10.69 -1.98 17.47
N SER A 23 11.31 -0.86 17.88
CA SER A 23 12.72 -0.80 18.30
C SER A 23 13.75 -1.05 17.18
N TRP A 24 13.31 -1.11 15.93
CA TRP A 24 14.23 -1.17 14.80
C TRP A 24 14.74 0.23 14.42
N ILE A 25 15.92 0.27 13.80
CA ILE A 25 16.61 1.54 13.46
C ILE A 25 15.76 2.49 12.58
N THR A 26 14.82 1.96 11.78
CA THR A 26 13.95 2.73 10.88
C THR A 26 12.56 3.01 11.44
N TYR A 27 12.29 2.63 12.70
CA TYR A 27 10.94 2.72 13.27
C TYR A 27 10.43 4.16 13.37
N ILE A 28 11.22 5.06 13.93
CA ILE A 28 10.81 6.46 14.16
C ILE A 28 10.55 7.15 12.82
N GLU A 29 11.42 6.96 11.85
CA GLU A 29 11.28 7.52 10.51
C GLU A 29 10.05 6.95 9.78
N SER A 30 9.78 5.68 10.00
CA SER A 30 8.58 5.04 9.45
C SER A 30 7.29 5.60 10.05
N VAL A 31 7.26 5.87 11.36
CA VAL A 31 6.14 6.57 12.04
C VAL A 31 5.97 7.98 11.50
N TYR A 32 7.07 8.71 11.35
CA TYR A 32 7.04 10.05 10.74
C TYR A 32 6.46 10.01 9.31
N LEU A 33 6.89 9.06 8.50
CA LEU A 33 6.40 8.88 7.12
C LEU A 33 4.90 8.53 7.09
N ASP A 34 4.44 7.68 8.00
CA ASP A 34 3.01 7.36 8.11
C ASP A 34 2.18 8.62 8.35
N ILE A 35 2.59 9.45 9.32
CA ILE A 35 1.91 10.70 9.64
C ILE A 35 1.98 11.69 8.48
N ALA A 36 3.16 11.87 7.87
CA ALA A 36 3.38 12.84 6.80
C ALA A 36 2.65 12.49 5.50
N LEU A 37 2.50 11.19 5.19
CA LEU A 37 1.88 10.70 3.96
C LEU A 37 0.38 10.42 4.10
N LYS A 38 -0.12 10.28 5.33
CA LYS A 38 -1.52 9.97 5.59
C LYS A 38 -2.51 10.93 4.93
N PRO A 39 -2.31 12.26 4.91
CA PRO A 39 -3.19 13.16 4.18
C PRO A 39 -3.34 12.80 2.70
N LEU A 40 -2.23 12.44 2.02
CA LEU A 40 -2.24 12.05 0.61
C LEU A 40 -3.04 10.77 0.37
N MET A 41 -2.98 9.82 1.30
CA MET A 41 -3.78 8.59 1.23
C MET A 41 -5.27 8.90 1.36
N LEU A 42 -5.65 9.79 2.30
CA LEU A 42 -7.05 10.15 2.55
C LEU A 42 -7.68 10.91 1.36
N GLU A 43 -6.87 11.56 0.52
CA GLU A 43 -7.32 12.27 -0.69
C GLU A 43 -7.45 11.35 -1.92
N LEU A 44 -7.07 10.07 -1.82
CA LEU A 44 -7.24 9.14 -2.94
C LEU A 44 -8.74 8.91 -3.23
N PRO A 45 -9.18 9.00 -4.48
CA PRO A 45 -10.59 8.79 -4.85
C PRO A 45 -11.14 7.41 -4.47
N SER A 46 -10.26 6.40 -4.45
CA SER A 46 -10.57 5.02 -4.08
C SER A 46 -10.52 4.76 -2.58
N TYR A 47 -10.04 5.72 -1.78
CA TYR A 47 -9.96 5.52 -0.35
C TYR A 47 -11.33 5.41 0.30
N ILE A 48 -11.53 4.35 1.08
CA ILE A 48 -12.73 4.09 1.87
C ILE A 48 -12.29 3.76 3.29
N ALA A 49 -12.75 4.54 4.25
CA ALA A 49 -12.30 4.42 5.64
C ALA A 49 -12.76 3.09 6.29
N ASN A 50 -13.97 2.63 5.96
CA ASN A 50 -14.56 1.39 6.49
C ASN A 50 -15.80 0.98 5.67
N SER A 51 -16.34 -0.20 5.96
CA SER A 51 -17.52 -0.74 5.28
C SER A 51 -18.75 0.16 5.40
N ALA A 52 -18.97 0.81 6.55
CA ALA A 52 -20.11 1.71 6.74
C ALA A 52 -20.02 2.94 5.81
N ALA A 53 -18.81 3.48 5.61
CA ALA A 53 -18.58 4.57 4.67
C ALA A 53 -18.84 4.13 3.22
N LEU A 54 -18.49 2.89 2.86
CA LEU A 54 -18.81 2.32 1.55
C LEU A 54 -20.33 2.21 1.35
N VAL A 55 -21.04 1.62 2.30
CA VAL A 55 -22.52 1.47 2.23
C VAL A 55 -23.15 2.83 2.04
N LYS A 56 -22.81 3.81 2.88
CA LYS A 56 -23.33 5.17 2.78
C LYS A 56 -23.04 5.81 1.42
N ARG A 57 -21.86 5.58 0.84
CA ARG A 57 -21.51 6.10 -0.50
C ARG A 57 -22.36 5.43 -1.58
N LEU A 58 -22.60 4.12 -1.49
CA LEU A 58 -23.45 3.39 -2.44
C LEU A 58 -24.93 3.82 -2.35
N GLU A 59 -25.48 4.01 -1.15
CA GLU A 59 -26.86 4.48 -0.94
C GLU A 59 -27.13 5.86 -1.58
N HIS A 60 -26.11 6.72 -1.66
CA HIS A 60 -26.20 8.05 -2.27
C HIS A 60 -25.79 8.08 -3.74
N SER A 61 -25.47 6.93 -4.33
CA SER A 61 -25.08 6.81 -5.72
C SER A 61 -26.23 6.33 -6.59
N THR A 62 -26.41 6.94 -7.76
CA THR A 62 -27.36 6.46 -8.76
C THR A 62 -26.60 5.65 -9.80
N PHE A 63 -27.05 4.43 -10.03
CA PHE A 63 -26.44 3.53 -10.99
C PHE A 63 -27.32 3.36 -12.22
N PRO A 64 -26.75 3.28 -13.44
CA PRO A 64 -27.51 2.88 -14.62
C PRO A 64 -28.15 1.50 -14.46
N PRO A 65 -29.30 1.24 -15.11
CA PRO A 65 -30.02 -0.04 -14.97
C PRO A 65 -29.18 -1.27 -15.36
N ASP A 66 -28.23 -1.11 -16.30
CA ASP A 66 -27.43 -2.19 -16.85
C ASP A 66 -26.01 -2.24 -16.25
N CYS A 67 -25.77 -1.60 -15.10
CA CYS A 67 -24.48 -1.67 -14.45
C CYS A 67 -24.30 -2.95 -13.64
N ALA A 68 -23.06 -3.45 -13.59
CA ALA A 68 -22.66 -4.56 -12.75
C ALA A 68 -21.67 -4.10 -11.67
N LEU A 69 -21.79 -4.66 -10.47
CA LEU A 69 -20.79 -4.47 -9.42
C LEU A 69 -19.67 -5.49 -9.57
N LEU A 70 -18.44 -5.00 -9.64
CA LEU A 70 -17.23 -5.82 -9.66
C LEU A 70 -16.48 -5.63 -8.34
N ALA A 71 -16.16 -6.74 -7.67
CA ALA A 71 -15.24 -6.77 -6.55
C ALA A 71 -13.94 -7.47 -6.97
N ALA A 72 -12.81 -6.86 -6.68
CA ALA A 72 -11.49 -7.41 -6.95
C ALA A 72 -10.62 -7.29 -5.71
N ASP A 73 -9.75 -8.27 -5.47
CA ASP A 73 -8.77 -8.27 -4.38
C ASP A 73 -7.37 -8.45 -4.95
N MET A 74 -6.39 -7.84 -4.28
CA MET A 74 -4.98 -7.94 -4.65
C MET A 74 -4.31 -9.05 -3.87
N GLU A 75 -4.04 -10.16 -4.53
CA GLU A 75 -3.30 -11.26 -3.92
C GLU A 75 -1.87 -10.82 -3.54
N SER A 76 -1.53 -11.00 -2.26
CA SER A 76 -0.18 -10.73 -1.76
C SER A 76 0.34 -9.31 -2.08
N LEU A 77 -0.47 -8.27 -1.90
CA LEU A 77 -0.14 -6.89 -2.27
C LEU A 77 1.25 -6.47 -1.75
N TYR A 78 1.48 -6.52 -0.44
CA TYR A 78 2.72 -6.04 0.17
C TYR A 78 4.00 -6.69 -0.39
N PRO A 79 4.11 -8.02 -0.50
CA PRO A 79 5.27 -8.67 -1.10
C PRO A 79 5.41 -8.39 -2.60
N SER A 80 4.33 -8.02 -3.29
CA SER A 80 4.30 -7.83 -4.74
C SER A 80 4.66 -6.41 -5.19
N ILE A 81 4.71 -5.44 -4.26
CA ILE A 81 5.09 -4.07 -4.61
C ILE A 81 6.56 -4.02 -5.03
N ASP A 82 6.82 -3.61 -6.28
CA ASP A 82 8.15 -3.19 -6.69
C ASP A 82 8.51 -1.87 -6.00
N LEU A 83 9.56 -1.88 -5.17
CA LEU A 83 9.93 -0.74 -4.33
C LEU A 83 10.31 0.50 -5.16
N ASN A 84 10.98 0.32 -6.30
CA ASN A 84 11.37 1.46 -7.14
C ASN A 84 10.13 2.08 -7.80
N ARG A 85 9.24 1.25 -8.37
CA ARG A 85 7.97 1.73 -8.92
C ARG A 85 7.08 2.37 -7.85
N GLY A 86 7.12 1.85 -6.63
CA GLY A 86 6.42 2.44 -5.49
C GLY A 86 6.98 3.83 -5.12
N LEU A 87 8.30 4.00 -5.14
CA LEU A 87 8.94 5.30 -4.90
C LEU A 87 8.64 6.30 -6.02
N ASP A 88 8.57 5.84 -7.28
CA ASP A 88 8.16 6.68 -8.42
C ASP A 88 6.71 7.14 -8.25
N ALA A 89 5.81 6.24 -7.85
CA ALA A 89 4.42 6.55 -7.56
C ALA A 89 4.27 7.56 -6.40
N LEU A 90 5.06 7.40 -5.35
CA LEU A 90 5.13 8.35 -4.24
C LEU A 90 5.60 9.74 -4.71
N ASN A 91 6.69 9.79 -5.47
CA ASN A 91 7.24 11.04 -6.02
C ASN A 91 6.23 11.75 -6.93
N GLU A 92 5.51 10.99 -7.77
CA GLU A 92 4.44 11.50 -8.62
C GLU A 92 3.29 12.09 -7.78
N THR A 93 2.83 11.36 -6.75
CA THR A 93 1.75 11.80 -5.87
C THR A 93 2.12 13.07 -5.11
N LEU A 94 3.31 13.14 -4.54
CA LEU A 94 3.83 14.33 -3.86
C LEU A 94 3.95 15.53 -4.82
N SER A 95 4.36 15.30 -6.08
CA SER A 95 4.43 16.33 -7.10
C SER A 95 3.05 16.90 -7.44
N ARG A 96 2.04 16.04 -7.55
CA ARG A 96 0.64 16.44 -7.82
C ARG A 96 0.04 17.22 -6.65
N ALA A 97 0.42 16.90 -5.43
CA ALA A 97 0.04 17.63 -4.22
C ALA A 97 0.79 18.98 -4.07
N ASN A 98 1.53 19.41 -5.10
CA ASN A 98 2.34 20.65 -5.09
C ASN A 98 3.33 20.72 -3.93
N THR A 99 3.81 19.57 -3.45
CA THR A 99 4.84 19.53 -2.41
C THR A 99 6.14 20.17 -2.90
N PRO A 100 6.74 21.13 -2.15
CA PRO A 100 7.99 21.76 -2.56
C PRO A 100 9.07 20.73 -2.87
N SER A 101 9.85 20.95 -3.94
CA SER A 101 10.82 19.98 -4.47
C SER A 101 11.81 19.45 -3.43
N VAL A 102 12.33 20.33 -2.57
CA VAL A 102 13.26 19.96 -1.50
C VAL A 102 12.57 19.02 -0.48
N HIS A 103 11.35 19.31 -0.10
CA HIS A 103 10.60 18.49 0.85
C HIS A 103 10.23 17.12 0.24
N ARG A 104 9.81 17.12 -1.03
CA ARG A 104 9.51 15.91 -1.80
C ARG A 104 10.73 14.98 -1.87
N ILE A 105 11.90 15.52 -2.23
CA ILE A 105 13.15 14.75 -2.30
C ILE A 105 13.45 14.10 -0.94
N ARG A 106 13.35 14.87 0.15
CA ARG A 106 13.60 14.36 1.50
C ARG A 106 12.66 13.22 1.87
N ILE A 107 11.36 13.36 1.61
CA ILE A 107 10.37 12.30 1.88
C ILE A 107 10.68 11.04 1.06
N VAL A 108 10.94 11.17 -0.24
CA VAL A 108 11.25 10.03 -1.11
C VAL A 108 12.56 9.33 -0.67
N MET A 109 13.60 10.09 -0.33
CA MET A 109 14.86 9.52 0.17
C MET A 109 14.68 8.80 1.50
N LEU A 110 13.92 9.39 2.43
CA LEU A 110 13.63 8.77 3.73
C LEU A 110 12.80 7.51 3.56
N THR A 111 11.78 7.55 2.70
CA THR A 111 10.97 6.37 2.38
C THR A 111 11.83 5.27 1.77
N ARG A 112 12.70 5.61 0.82
CA ARG A 112 13.67 4.67 0.25
C ARG A 112 14.52 4.02 1.33
N TRP A 113 15.09 4.83 2.24
CA TRP A 113 15.93 4.32 3.31
C TRP A 113 15.16 3.35 4.22
N VAL A 114 13.93 3.67 4.62
CA VAL A 114 13.08 2.80 5.44
C VAL A 114 12.78 1.49 4.72
N LEU A 115 12.35 1.56 3.45
CA LEU A 115 11.90 0.38 2.70
C LEU A 115 13.04 -0.61 2.37
N PHE A 116 14.25 -0.10 2.13
CA PHE A 116 15.40 -0.94 1.77
C PHE A 116 16.20 -1.44 2.99
N ASN A 117 15.81 -1.04 4.22
CA ASN A 117 16.44 -1.47 5.47
C ASN A 117 15.47 -2.22 6.37
N ASN A 118 14.54 -2.97 5.80
CA ASN A 118 13.64 -3.86 6.52
C ASN A 118 14.30 -5.21 6.76
N TYR A 119 14.65 -5.47 8.01
CA TYR A 119 15.19 -6.75 8.42
C TYR A 119 14.17 -7.48 9.29
N LEU A 120 14.20 -8.80 9.21
CA LEU A 120 13.46 -9.69 10.09
C LEU A 120 14.44 -10.66 10.77
N GLU A 121 14.17 -10.99 12.02
CA GLU A 121 14.89 -12.03 12.72
C GLU A 121 14.07 -13.32 12.71
N PHE A 122 14.69 -14.41 12.32
CA PHE A 122 14.11 -15.73 12.40
C PHE A 122 15.17 -16.75 12.85
N ASN A 123 14.87 -17.46 13.92
CA ASN A 123 15.74 -18.47 14.51
C ASN A 123 17.17 -17.93 14.79
N GLY A 124 17.27 -16.73 15.39
CA GLY A 124 18.55 -16.08 15.73
C GLY A 124 19.36 -15.57 14.53
N LYS A 125 18.78 -15.56 13.33
CA LYS A 125 19.42 -15.05 12.11
C LYS A 125 18.64 -13.85 11.58
N LEU A 126 19.38 -12.84 11.09
CA LEU A 126 18.83 -11.67 10.44
C LEU A 126 18.70 -11.90 8.93
N TYR A 127 17.54 -11.54 8.40
CA TYR A 127 17.23 -11.61 6.97
C TYR A 127 16.79 -10.23 6.48
N LEU A 128 17.35 -9.78 5.37
CA LEU A 128 16.93 -8.55 4.71
C LEU A 128 15.76 -8.87 3.76
N GLN A 129 14.67 -8.12 3.85
CA GLN A 129 13.61 -8.18 2.86
C GLN A 129 14.03 -7.45 1.59
N ILE A 130 14.21 -8.20 0.51
CA ILE A 130 14.69 -7.67 -0.79
C ILE A 130 13.56 -7.36 -1.78
N ARG A 131 12.32 -7.76 -1.50
CA ARG A 131 11.14 -7.53 -2.36
C ARG A 131 9.94 -7.14 -1.53
N GLY A 132 9.12 -6.25 -2.09
CA GLY A 132 7.91 -5.78 -1.44
C GLY A 132 8.17 -4.89 -0.21
N THR A 133 7.08 -4.45 0.42
CA THR A 133 7.14 -3.72 1.68
C THR A 133 6.81 -4.64 2.85
N ALA A 134 7.45 -4.41 3.99
CA ALA A 134 7.29 -5.25 5.17
C ALA A 134 5.92 -5.05 5.83
N MET A 135 5.24 -6.15 6.13
CA MET A 135 4.06 -6.12 6.98
C MET A 135 4.50 -5.86 8.43
N GLY A 136 3.97 -4.80 9.03
CA GLY A 136 4.32 -4.36 10.39
C GLY A 136 5.19 -3.10 10.46
N THR A 137 5.67 -2.58 9.33
CA THR A 137 6.29 -1.27 9.25
C THR A 137 5.19 -0.19 9.22
N PRO A 138 5.23 0.84 10.10
CA PRO A 138 4.16 1.83 10.19
C PRO A 138 3.74 2.47 8.85
N CYS A 139 4.68 2.94 8.05
CA CYS A 139 4.38 3.58 6.76
C CYS A 139 3.97 2.61 5.64
N ALA A 140 4.00 1.29 5.86
CA ALA A 140 3.74 0.31 4.80
C ALA A 140 2.32 0.43 4.24
N VAL A 141 1.32 0.69 5.10
CA VAL A 141 -0.08 0.83 4.69
C VAL A 141 -0.25 2.05 3.80
N VAL A 142 0.20 3.22 4.25
CA VAL A 142 0.06 4.47 3.49
C VAL A 142 0.83 4.40 2.17
N PHE A 143 2.02 3.81 2.17
CA PHE A 143 2.81 3.60 0.95
C PHE A 143 2.10 2.68 -0.05
N ALA A 144 1.53 1.55 0.42
CA ALA A 144 0.78 0.63 -0.43
C ALA A 144 -0.48 1.30 -1.03
N CYS A 145 -1.22 2.09 -0.23
CA CYS A 145 -2.38 2.82 -0.72
C CYS A 145 -1.99 3.85 -1.80
N ILE A 146 -0.91 4.61 -1.62
CA ILE A 146 -0.41 5.57 -2.62
C ILE A 146 0.01 4.86 -3.91
N PHE A 147 0.70 3.72 -3.79
CA PHE A 147 1.08 2.90 -4.94
C PHE A 147 -0.15 2.42 -5.72
N MET A 148 -1.14 1.84 -5.02
CA MET A 148 -2.38 1.37 -5.62
C MET A 148 -3.18 2.51 -6.26
N GLY A 149 -3.36 3.62 -5.57
CA GLY A 149 -4.05 4.79 -6.12
C GLY A 149 -3.40 5.34 -7.39
N THR A 150 -2.08 5.21 -7.53
CA THR A 150 -1.39 5.57 -8.77
C THR A 150 -1.68 4.59 -9.91
N ILE A 151 -1.75 3.28 -9.62
CA ILE A 151 -2.12 2.24 -10.60
C ILE A 151 -3.57 2.44 -11.05
N GLU A 152 -4.49 2.59 -10.10
CA GLU A 152 -5.91 2.78 -10.35
C GLU A 152 -6.16 4.01 -11.22
N ARG A 153 -5.51 5.13 -10.93
CA ARG A 153 -5.60 6.35 -11.71
C ARG A 153 -5.11 6.14 -13.16
N LYS A 154 -3.98 5.45 -13.35
CA LYS A 154 -3.45 5.16 -14.69
C LYS A 154 -4.39 4.23 -15.47
N ALA A 155 -4.96 3.23 -14.81
CA ALA A 155 -5.95 2.34 -15.40
C ALA A 155 -7.22 3.11 -15.81
N TRP A 156 -7.72 3.99 -14.94
CA TRP A 156 -8.88 4.83 -15.23
C TRP A 156 -8.65 5.75 -16.43
N CYS A 157 -7.50 6.44 -16.47
CA CYS A 157 -7.14 7.27 -17.62
C CYS A 157 -7.05 6.46 -18.93
N ALA A 158 -6.54 5.23 -18.88
CA ALA A 158 -6.48 4.37 -20.05
C ALA A 158 -7.89 3.96 -20.53
N LEU A 159 -8.79 3.62 -19.61
CA LEU A 159 -10.17 3.25 -19.92
C LEU A 159 -10.98 4.42 -20.49
N THR A 160 -10.82 5.62 -19.95
CA THR A 160 -11.52 6.82 -20.47
C THR A 160 -11.02 7.24 -21.85
N ASN A 161 -9.75 6.98 -22.19
CA ASN A 161 -9.21 7.24 -23.53
C ASN A 161 -9.61 6.18 -24.58
N LEU A 162 -10.17 5.04 -24.15
CA LEU A 162 -10.68 4.00 -25.06
C LEU A 162 -12.15 4.19 -25.45
N GLN A 163 -12.83 5.19 -24.89
CA GLN A 163 -14.25 5.50 -25.16
C GLN A 163 -14.44 6.59 -26.24
N ILE A 164 -13.45 6.78 -27.13
CA ILE A 164 -13.58 7.68 -28.30
C ILE A 164 -13.85 6.86 -29.54
#